data_39a95a1cdd4342d07702a7c1764f9377
#
_entry.id   39a95a1cdd4342d07702a7c1764f9377
#
_cell.length_a   1.000
_cell.length_b   1.000
_cell.length_c   1.000
_cell.angle_alpha   90.00
_cell.angle_beta   90.00
_cell.angle_gamma   90.00
#
_symmetry.space_group_name_H-M   'P 1'
#
loop_
_entity.id
_entity.type
_entity.pdbx_description
1 polymer ?
#
loop_
_entity_poly.entity_id
_entity_poly.type
_entity_poly.pdbx_seq_one_letter_code
_entity_poly.pdbx_strand_id
1 'polypeptide(L)'
;MNFLEIAQQRQSCRSYDPSKEVEQEKLDIILEAARLAPSACNGQPYHITVCSGEKAKQVAAATMSMGMNKFVAQAPIMIVISEEAYVKTAALGSKLKGIDYRSIDIGIVAAYLTAEAAAQGLGTCIIGWLDDDKIRKVSGVSGKVHLVISLGYSDEKDILRTKKRKERSELITEVK
;
A
#
# COMPACT_ATOMS: atom_id res chain seq x y z
N MET A 1 -16.56 -5.64 11.13
CA MET A 1 -16.68 -6.18 9.74
C MET A 1 -15.93 -7.50 9.65
N ASN A 2 -16.47 -8.49 8.94
CA ASN A 2 -15.70 -9.67 8.56
C ASN A 2 -14.80 -9.34 7.34
N PHE A 3 -13.85 -10.23 7.03
CA PHE A 3 -12.87 -9.96 5.96
C PHE A 3 -13.52 -9.80 4.57
N LEU A 4 -14.60 -10.53 4.28
CA LEU A 4 -15.31 -10.41 3.00
C LEU A 4 -15.95 -9.03 2.84
N GLU A 5 -16.55 -8.51 3.90
CA GLU A 5 -17.11 -7.15 3.94
C GLU A 5 -16.02 -6.10 3.70
N ILE A 6 -14.87 -6.25 4.36
CA ILE A 6 -13.70 -5.39 4.14
C ILE A 6 -13.24 -5.46 2.68
N ALA A 7 -13.11 -6.65 2.11
CA ALA A 7 -12.71 -6.85 0.73
C ALA A 7 -13.71 -6.23 -0.27
N GLN A 8 -15.01 -6.23 0.07
CA GLN A 8 -16.05 -5.58 -0.72
C GLN A 8 -15.98 -4.06 -0.64
N GLN A 9 -15.69 -3.49 0.54
CA GLN A 9 -15.64 -2.05 0.76
C GLN A 9 -14.32 -1.42 0.31
N ARG A 10 -13.18 -2.09 0.55
CA ARG A 10 -11.88 -1.54 0.19
C ARG A 10 -11.83 -1.23 -1.32
N GLN A 11 -11.56 0.00 -1.64
CA GLN A 11 -11.33 0.47 -3.01
C GLN A 11 -10.11 1.39 -3.08
N SER A 12 -9.60 1.66 -4.28
CA SER A 12 -8.61 2.71 -4.48
C SER A 12 -9.30 4.06 -4.34
N CYS A 13 -9.11 4.72 -3.20
CA CYS A 13 -9.65 6.05 -2.94
C CYS A 13 -9.01 7.07 -3.89
N ARG A 14 -9.83 7.89 -4.53
CA ARG A 14 -9.39 8.90 -5.51
C ARG A 14 -9.95 10.30 -5.24
N SER A 15 -10.52 10.50 -4.08
CA SER A 15 -10.88 11.82 -3.54
C SER A 15 -10.80 11.75 -2.01
N TYR A 16 -9.97 12.60 -1.43
CA TYR A 16 -9.78 12.66 0.03
C TYR A 16 -10.41 13.94 0.58
N ASP A 17 -10.90 13.86 1.82
CA ASP A 17 -11.35 15.00 2.59
C ASP A 17 -10.14 15.64 3.31
N PRO A 18 -9.62 16.78 2.83
CA PRO A 18 -8.43 17.40 3.42
C PRO A 18 -8.70 18.07 4.78
N SER A 19 -9.95 18.18 5.18
CA SER A 19 -10.35 18.76 6.46
C SER A 19 -10.29 17.76 7.61
N LYS A 20 -10.19 16.46 7.30
CA LYS A 20 -10.15 15.38 8.30
C LYS A 20 -8.73 14.86 8.47
N GLU A 21 -8.22 14.95 9.68
CA GLU A 21 -6.96 14.33 10.05
C GLU A 21 -7.17 12.84 10.35
N VAL A 22 -6.13 12.04 10.12
CA VAL A 22 -6.12 10.63 10.51
C VAL A 22 -5.64 10.53 11.95
N GLU A 23 -6.45 9.93 12.80
CA GLU A 23 -6.14 9.73 14.21
C GLU A 23 -4.93 8.80 14.36
N GLN A 24 -4.00 9.15 15.24
CA GLN A 24 -2.78 8.37 15.48
C GLN A 24 -3.10 6.93 15.88
N GLU A 25 -4.13 6.74 16.70
CA GLU A 25 -4.56 5.42 17.15
C GLU A 25 -4.97 4.51 15.96
N LYS A 26 -5.70 5.04 14.99
CA LYS A 26 -6.05 4.29 13.77
C LYS A 26 -4.81 3.96 12.93
N LEU A 27 -3.92 4.93 12.80
CA LEU A 27 -2.66 4.73 12.07
C LEU A 27 -1.83 3.63 12.72
N ASP A 28 -1.73 3.61 14.05
CA ASP A 28 -0.97 2.59 14.79
C ASP A 28 -1.56 1.19 14.59
N ILE A 29 -2.89 1.05 14.59
CA ILE A 29 -3.58 -0.22 14.30
C ILE A 29 -3.28 -0.69 12.86
N ILE A 30 -3.31 0.22 11.89
CA ILE A 30 -3.02 -0.08 10.48
C ILE A 30 -1.57 -0.54 10.32
N LEU A 31 -0.63 0.12 10.97
CA LEU A 31 0.78 -0.24 10.93
C LEU A 31 1.05 -1.57 11.64
N GLU A 32 0.34 -1.86 12.72
CA GLU A 32 0.43 -3.17 13.41
C GLU A 32 -0.10 -4.29 12.51
N ALA A 33 -1.21 -4.10 11.81
CA ALA A 33 -1.69 -5.07 10.82
C ALA A 33 -0.64 -5.32 9.72
N ALA A 34 0.00 -4.27 9.21
CA ALA A 34 1.10 -4.41 8.25
C ALA A 34 2.29 -5.17 8.83
N ARG A 35 2.67 -4.92 10.10
CA ARG A 35 3.75 -5.63 10.81
C ARG A 35 3.48 -7.13 10.97
N LEU A 36 2.22 -7.52 11.09
CA LEU A 36 1.79 -8.91 11.24
C LEU A 36 1.66 -9.66 9.89
N ALA A 37 1.90 -8.99 8.76
CA ALA A 37 1.83 -9.62 7.45
C ALA A 37 2.88 -10.74 7.30
N PRO A 38 2.52 -11.92 6.75
CA PRO A 38 3.47 -12.98 6.50
C PRO A 38 4.45 -12.64 5.39
N SER A 39 5.64 -13.24 5.43
CA SER A 39 6.65 -13.09 4.39
C SER A 39 7.45 -14.38 4.19
N ALA A 40 8.08 -14.53 3.04
CA ALA A 40 8.91 -15.70 2.72
C ALA A 40 10.05 -15.86 3.74
N CYS A 41 10.15 -17.05 4.34
CA CYS A 41 11.09 -17.35 5.42
C CYS A 41 11.03 -16.35 6.59
N ASN A 42 9.90 -15.70 6.81
CA ASN A 42 9.71 -14.61 7.79
C ASN A 42 10.75 -13.48 7.61
N GLY A 43 11.17 -13.25 6.36
CA GLY A 43 12.30 -12.36 6.04
C GLY A 43 11.98 -10.88 6.13
N GLN A 44 10.70 -10.51 5.97
CA GLN A 44 10.22 -9.11 6.03
C GLN A 44 11.12 -8.15 5.23
N PRO A 45 11.36 -8.39 3.91
CA PRO A 45 12.36 -7.69 3.13
C PRO A 45 11.86 -6.31 2.66
N TYR A 46 11.25 -5.56 3.55
CA TYR A 46 10.67 -4.24 3.29
C TYR A 46 10.75 -3.34 4.52
N HIS A 47 10.75 -2.05 4.27
CA HIS A 47 10.62 -1.01 5.29
C HIS A 47 9.42 -0.12 4.99
N ILE A 48 8.69 0.26 6.04
CA ILE A 48 7.50 1.11 5.95
C ILE A 48 7.87 2.47 6.54
N THR A 49 7.77 3.53 5.73
CA THR A 49 7.99 4.90 6.18
C THR A 49 6.69 5.70 6.05
N VAL A 50 6.24 6.27 7.14
CA VAL A 50 5.05 7.12 7.19
C VAL A 50 5.47 8.57 7.00
N CYS A 51 4.90 9.23 6.00
CA CYS A 51 5.11 10.65 5.72
C CYS A 51 3.81 11.42 5.95
N SER A 52 3.88 12.51 6.73
CA SER A 52 2.77 13.43 7.00
C SER A 52 3.20 14.87 6.71
N GLY A 53 2.25 15.81 6.73
CA GLY A 53 2.51 17.23 6.54
C GLY A 53 3.23 17.52 5.23
N GLU A 54 4.29 18.34 5.29
CA GLU A 54 5.04 18.74 4.08
C GLU A 54 5.74 17.57 3.39
N LYS A 55 6.21 16.57 4.15
CA LYS A 55 6.81 15.36 3.58
C LYS A 55 5.79 14.55 2.78
N ALA A 56 4.55 14.42 3.25
CA ALA A 56 3.49 13.75 2.50
C ALA A 56 3.21 14.46 1.17
N LYS A 57 3.16 15.79 1.16
CA LYS A 57 2.96 16.58 -0.07
C LYS A 57 4.10 16.37 -1.09
N GLN A 58 5.34 16.35 -0.61
CA GLN A 58 6.51 16.10 -1.47
C GLN A 58 6.51 14.69 -2.05
N VAL A 59 6.17 13.66 -1.25
CA VAL A 59 6.02 12.28 -1.73
C VAL A 59 4.86 12.19 -2.73
N ALA A 60 3.72 12.81 -2.43
CA ALA A 60 2.58 12.87 -3.34
C ALA A 60 2.99 13.49 -4.69
N ALA A 61 3.68 14.63 -4.70
CA ALA A 61 4.18 15.27 -5.91
C ALA A 61 5.07 14.35 -6.75
N ALA A 62 5.89 13.49 -6.12
CA ALA A 62 6.74 12.53 -6.80
C ALA A 62 5.96 11.37 -7.46
N THR A 63 4.67 11.20 -7.17
CA THR A 63 3.79 10.23 -7.84
C THR A 63 2.93 10.83 -8.95
N MET A 64 2.93 12.16 -9.11
CA MET A 64 2.03 12.89 -10.04
C MET A 64 2.64 13.17 -11.42
N SER A 65 3.73 12.51 -11.78
CA SER A 65 4.36 12.71 -13.09
C SER A 65 3.40 12.34 -14.25
N MET A 66 3.58 12.98 -15.38
CA MET A 66 2.75 12.80 -16.61
C MET A 66 1.23 12.98 -16.38
N GLY A 67 0.84 13.76 -15.37
CA GLY A 67 -0.56 14.02 -15.05
C GLY A 67 -1.28 12.88 -14.32
N MET A 68 -0.56 11.82 -13.95
CA MET A 68 -1.10 10.70 -13.18
C MET A 68 -1.31 11.08 -11.71
N ASN A 69 -2.18 10.35 -11.03
CA ASN A 69 -2.35 10.35 -9.57
C ASN A 69 -2.63 11.73 -8.92
N LYS A 70 -3.17 12.72 -9.64
CA LYS A 70 -3.41 14.08 -9.10
C LYS A 70 -4.24 14.10 -7.80
N PHE A 71 -5.08 13.10 -7.59
CA PHE A 71 -5.94 12.96 -6.41
C PHE A 71 -5.15 12.81 -5.11
N VAL A 72 -3.92 12.31 -5.15
CA VAL A 72 -3.10 12.09 -3.94
C VAL A 72 -2.65 13.39 -3.27
N ALA A 73 -2.72 14.53 -3.96
CA ALA A 73 -2.38 15.83 -3.39
C ALA A 73 -3.22 16.19 -2.17
N GLN A 74 -4.40 15.58 -2.03
CA GLN A 74 -5.31 15.80 -0.91
C GLN A 74 -5.14 14.77 0.23
N ALA A 75 -4.35 13.72 0.02
CA ALA A 75 -4.12 12.69 1.06
C ALA A 75 -3.22 13.25 2.17
N PRO A 76 -3.65 13.21 3.45
CA PRO A 76 -2.86 13.74 4.56
C PRO A 76 -1.64 12.89 4.88
N ILE A 77 -1.66 11.60 4.53
CA ILE A 77 -0.59 10.66 4.82
C ILE A 77 -0.18 9.92 3.54
N MET A 78 1.13 9.77 3.35
CA MET A 78 1.74 8.94 2.32
C MET A 78 2.63 7.90 2.97
N ILE A 79 2.34 6.62 2.76
CA ILE A 79 3.11 5.51 3.30
C ILE A 79 3.99 4.96 2.19
N VAL A 80 5.29 5.05 2.39
CA VAL A 80 6.32 4.58 1.43
C VAL A 80 6.72 3.16 1.82
N ILE A 81 6.68 2.23 0.88
CA ILE A 81 7.17 0.86 1.07
C ILE A 81 8.41 0.68 0.20
N SER A 82 9.56 0.60 0.85
CA SER A 82 10.86 0.38 0.22
C SER A 82 11.38 -1.04 0.49
N GLU A 83 12.23 -1.53 -0.40
CA GLU A 83 12.85 -2.84 -0.22
C GLU A 83 13.97 -2.81 0.83
N GLU A 84 14.11 -3.94 1.51
CA GLU A 84 15.23 -4.26 2.36
C GLU A 84 15.97 -5.50 1.83
N ALA A 85 17.11 -5.81 2.42
CA ALA A 85 17.89 -6.98 2.05
C ALA A 85 17.12 -8.26 2.35
N TYR A 86 17.27 -9.26 1.46
CA TYR A 86 16.78 -10.61 1.74
C TYR A 86 17.55 -11.25 2.91
N VAL A 87 16.84 -12.06 3.70
CA VAL A 87 17.50 -13.07 4.54
C VAL A 87 18.17 -14.13 3.64
N LYS A 88 19.29 -14.71 4.08
CA LYS A 88 20.11 -15.62 3.26
C LYS A 88 19.31 -16.79 2.65
N THR A 89 18.39 -17.37 3.41
CA THR A 89 17.53 -18.47 2.95
C THR A 89 16.59 -18.06 1.82
N ALA A 90 15.94 -16.90 1.94
CA ALA A 90 15.07 -16.37 0.90
C ALA A 90 15.85 -15.93 -0.34
N ALA A 91 17.05 -15.36 -0.17
CA ALA A 91 17.96 -15.01 -1.26
C ALA A 91 18.37 -16.24 -2.09
N LEU A 92 18.74 -17.34 -1.43
CA LEU A 92 19.08 -18.59 -2.11
C LEU A 92 17.87 -19.15 -2.86
N GLY A 93 16.71 -19.22 -2.23
CA GLY A 93 15.47 -19.69 -2.85
C GLY A 93 15.07 -18.86 -4.06
N SER A 94 15.14 -17.53 -3.95
CA SER A 94 14.87 -16.59 -5.04
C SER A 94 15.78 -16.86 -6.24
N LYS A 95 17.09 -16.99 -6.01
CA LYS A 95 18.07 -17.25 -7.06
C LYS A 95 17.86 -18.61 -7.74
N LEU A 96 17.60 -19.67 -6.97
CA LEU A 96 17.42 -21.04 -7.50
C LEU A 96 16.11 -21.21 -8.28
N LYS A 97 15.05 -20.53 -7.87
CA LYS A 97 13.70 -20.66 -8.45
C LYS A 97 13.36 -19.54 -9.43
N GLY A 98 14.15 -18.47 -9.51
CA GLY A 98 13.84 -17.30 -10.33
C GLY A 98 12.60 -16.53 -9.83
N ILE A 99 12.30 -16.60 -8.53
CA ILE A 99 11.11 -15.98 -7.94
C ILE A 99 11.54 -14.75 -7.15
N ASP A 100 10.91 -13.61 -7.43
CA ASP A 100 11.07 -12.40 -6.61
C ASP A 100 10.11 -12.42 -5.42
N TYR A 101 10.52 -13.09 -4.33
CA TYR A 101 9.75 -13.16 -3.10
C TYR A 101 9.53 -11.78 -2.46
N ARG A 102 10.44 -10.83 -2.66
CA ARG A 102 10.33 -9.48 -2.11
C ARG A 102 9.11 -8.75 -2.66
N SER A 103 8.92 -8.77 -3.97
CA SER A 103 7.74 -8.16 -4.59
C SER A 103 6.44 -8.84 -4.14
N ILE A 104 6.47 -10.17 -3.91
CA ILE A 104 5.33 -10.90 -3.36
C ILE A 104 5.05 -10.43 -1.94
N ASP A 105 6.05 -10.40 -1.06
CA ASP A 105 5.93 -9.99 0.33
C ASP A 105 5.44 -8.53 0.46
N ILE A 106 5.95 -7.62 -0.39
CA ILE A 106 5.50 -6.23 -0.48
C ILE A 106 4.02 -6.16 -0.89
N GLY A 107 3.57 -7.00 -1.82
CA GLY A 107 2.16 -7.09 -2.18
C GLY A 107 1.29 -7.56 -1.02
N ILE A 108 1.77 -8.52 -0.22
CA ILE A 108 1.07 -9.03 0.96
C ILE A 108 0.95 -7.93 2.02
N VAL A 109 2.04 -7.26 2.39
CA VAL A 109 1.99 -6.19 3.40
C VAL A 109 1.10 -5.03 2.95
N ALA A 110 1.11 -4.66 1.68
CA ALA A 110 0.23 -3.64 1.13
C ALA A 110 -1.26 -4.06 1.22
N ALA A 111 -1.56 -5.34 1.03
CA ALA A 111 -2.92 -5.87 1.19
C ALA A 111 -3.38 -5.79 2.66
N TYR A 112 -2.55 -6.19 3.63
CA TYR A 112 -2.86 -6.10 5.05
C TYR A 112 -3.11 -4.65 5.47
N LEU A 113 -2.19 -3.74 5.14
CA LEU A 113 -2.30 -2.32 5.43
C LEU A 113 -3.60 -1.71 4.88
N THR A 114 -3.90 -1.96 3.61
CA THR A 114 -5.08 -1.36 2.97
C THR A 114 -6.40 -2.00 3.40
N ALA A 115 -6.38 -3.28 3.80
CA ALA A 115 -7.54 -3.94 4.37
C ALA A 115 -7.87 -3.38 5.76
N GLU A 116 -6.86 -3.22 6.62
CA GLU A 116 -7.05 -2.65 7.95
C GLU A 116 -7.47 -1.18 7.87
N ALA A 117 -6.88 -0.39 6.97
CA ALA A 117 -7.33 0.99 6.75
C ALA A 117 -8.82 1.06 6.40
N ALA A 118 -9.30 0.14 5.54
CA ALA A 118 -10.73 0.06 5.22
C ALA A 118 -11.57 -0.35 6.44
N ALA A 119 -11.09 -1.26 7.29
CA ALA A 119 -11.75 -1.64 8.54
C ALA A 119 -11.87 -0.48 9.51
N GLN A 120 -10.89 0.44 9.51
CA GLN A 120 -10.87 1.68 10.30
C GLN A 120 -11.68 2.83 9.64
N GLY A 121 -12.34 2.58 8.51
CA GLY A 121 -13.13 3.58 7.78
C GLY A 121 -12.30 4.58 6.97
N LEU A 122 -11.04 4.26 6.68
CA LEU A 122 -10.12 5.10 5.92
C LEU A 122 -9.99 4.63 4.46
N GLY A 123 -9.81 5.61 3.57
CA GLY A 123 -9.54 5.39 2.17
C GLY A 123 -8.04 5.25 1.88
N THR A 124 -7.68 4.33 0.98
CA THR A 124 -6.30 4.14 0.53
C THR A 124 -6.23 3.98 -0.98
N CYS A 125 -5.08 4.33 -1.57
CA CYS A 125 -4.76 3.95 -2.94
C CYS A 125 -3.31 3.47 -3.02
N ILE A 126 -3.10 2.26 -3.57
CA ILE A 126 -1.77 1.71 -3.84
C ILE A 126 -1.27 2.29 -5.16
N ILE A 127 -0.09 2.88 -5.16
CA ILE A 127 0.50 3.63 -6.26
C ILE A 127 1.85 3.01 -6.61
N GLY A 128 1.96 2.49 -7.85
CA GLY A 128 3.22 1.98 -8.40
C GLY A 128 3.86 2.93 -9.43
N TRP A 129 3.11 3.95 -9.90
CA TRP A 129 3.66 4.98 -10.76
C TRP A 129 4.26 6.10 -9.91
N LEU A 130 5.59 6.11 -9.78
CA LEU A 130 6.31 6.97 -8.85
C LEU A 130 7.74 7.27 -9.35
N ASP A 131 8.31 8.35 -8.85
CA ASP A 131 9.70 8.73 -9.04
C ASP A 131 10.50 8.26 -7.79
N ASP A 132 11.15 7.10 -7.92
CA ASP A 132 11.89 6.46 -6.83
C ASP A 132 12.95 7.38 -6.22
N ASP A 133 13.75 8.04 -7.07
CA ASP A 133 14.87 8.87 -6.60
C ASP A 133 14.38 10.09 -5.80
N LYS A 134 13.28 10.72 -6.23
CA LYS A 134 12.67 11.83 -5.49
C LYS A 134 12.10 11.36 -4.16
N ILE A 135 11.39 10.24 -4.15
CA ILE A 135 10.78 9.73 -2.92
C ILE A 135 11.86 9.35 -1.92
N ARG A 136 12.93 8.67 -2.34
CA ARG A 136 14.06 8.33 -1.46
C ARG A 136 14.70 9.57 -0.83
N LYS A 137 14.90 10.63 -1.60
CA LYS A 137 15.44 11.90 -1.08
C LYS A 137 14.52 12.53 -0.03
N VAL A 138 13.21 12.49 -0.24
CA VAL A 138 12.21 13.07 0.67
C VAL A 138 12.04 12.25 1.94
N SER A 139 11.92 10.93 1.81
CA SER A 139 11.64 10.01 2.91
C SER A 139 12.88 9.56 3.67
N GLY A 140 14.08 9.70 3.08
CA GLY A 140 15.33 9.25 3.68
C GLY A 140 15.58 7.75 3.59
N VAL A 141 14.76 6.99 2.84
CA VAL A 141 14.95 5.54 2.66
C VAL A 141 16.08 5.25 1.70
N SER A 142 16.85 4.19 1.96
CA SER A 142 17.97 3.76 1.13
C SER A 142 17.58 2.75 0.06
N GLY A 143 16.62 1.87 0.37
CA GLY A 143 16.13 0.83 -0.54
C GLY A 143 15.25 1.40 -1.65
N LYS A 144 15.12 0.66 -2.75
CA LYS A 144 14.22 1.01 -3.86
C LYS A 144 12.78 1.07 -3.36
N VAL A 145 12.07 2.12 -3.73
CA VAL A 145 10.64 2.26 -3.41
C VAL A 145 9.81 1.47 -4.42
N HIS A 146 9.06 0.49 -3.93
CA HIS A 146 8.18 -0.33 -4.76
C HIS A 146 6.77 0.25 -4.87
N LEU A 147 6.24 0.72 -3.75
CA LEU A 147 4.88 1.24 -3.66
C LEU A 147 4.85 2.46 -2.74
N VAL A 148 3.91 3.34 -3.05
CA VAL A 148 3.42 4.38 -2.13
C VAL A 148 1.94 4.15 -1.92
N ILE A 149 1.48 4.25 -0.68
CA ILE A 149 0.06 4.14 -0.35
C ILE A 149 -0.40 5.48 0.21
N SER A 150 -1.34 6.12 -0.46
CA SER A 150 -2.02 7.30 0.08
C SER A 150 -3.08 6.86 1.08
N LEU A 151 -3.23 7.59 2.19
CA LEU A 151 -4.12 7.28 3.30
C LEU A 151 -4.81 8.55 3.79
N GLY A 152 -6.10 8.46 4.03
CA GLY A 152 -6.93 9.55 4.57
C GLY A 152 -8.40 9.19 4.57
N TYR A 153 -9.24 10.08 5.03
CA TYR A 153 -10.68 9.94 4.89
C TYR A 153 -11.11 10.17 3.45
N SER A 154 -11.98 9.31 2.93
CA SER A 154 -12.59 9.52 1.62
C SER A 154 -13.53 10.73 1.66
N ASP A 155 -13.47 11.56 0.63
CA ASP A 155 -14.46 12.60 0.35
C ASP A 155 -15.80 11.94 -0.08
N GLU A 156 -16.92 12.62 0.17
CA GLU A 156 -18.26 12.15 -0.22
C GLU A 156 -18.38 11.87 -1.74
N LYS A 157 -17.56 12.52 -2.55
CA LYS A 157 -17.49 12.30 -4.01
C LYS A 157 -16.80 10.99 -4.40
N ASP A 158 -16.05 10.35 -3.51
CA ASP A 158 -15.42 9.04 -3.76
C ASP A 158 -16.38 7.89 -3.44
N ILE A 159 -17.51 7.86 -4.13
CA ILE A 159 -18.53 6.83 -3.96
C ILE A 159 -17.95 5.42 -4.15
N LEU A 160 -18.49 4.44 -3.44
CA LEU A 160 -18.11 3.04 -3.60
C LEU A 160 -18.47 2.55 -5.02
N ARG A 161 -17.45 2.17 -5.77
CA ARG A 161 -17.59 1.69 -7.14
C ARG A 161 -17.91 0.20 -7.18
N THR A 162 -18.80 -0.20 -8.09
CA THR A 162 -19.02 -1.62 -8.39
C THR A 162 -17.72 -2.29 -8.79
N LYS A 163 -17.36 -3.36 -8.11
CA LYS A 163 -16.15 -4.13 -8.41
C LYS A 163 -16.32 -4.97 -9.66
N LYS A 164 -15.59 -4.65 -10.70
CA LYS A 164 -15.50 -5.49 -11.90
C LYS A 164 -14.42 -6.54 -11.65
N ARG A 165 -14.79 -7.81 -11.75
CA ARG A 165 -13.90 -8.97 -11.60
C ARG A 165 -14.18 -9.92 -12.76
N LYS A 166 -13.21 -10.76 -13.06
CA LYS A 166 -13.42 -11.91 -13.93
C LYS A 166 -14.43 -12.85 -13.29
N GLU A 167 -15.09 -13.62 -14.11
CA GLU A 167 -16.00 -14.67 -13.63
C GLU A 167 -15.22 -15.69 -12.77
N ARG A 168 -15.92 -16.32 -11.82
CA ARG A 168 -15.31 -17.30 -10.91
C ARG A 168 -14.59 -18.42 -11.68
N SER A 169 -15.19 -18.91 -12.76
CA SER A 169 -14.65 -19.98 -13.62
C SER A 169 -13.36 -19.58 -14.36
N GLU A 170 -13.12 -18.28 -14.58
CA GLU A 170 -11.90 -17.79 -15.20
C GLU A 170 -10.72 -17.66 -14.21
N LEU A 171 -11.04 -17.57 -12.91
CA LEU A 171 -10.05 -17.35 -11.85
C LEU A 171 -9.75 -18.59 -11.03
N ILE A 172 -10.74 -19.49 -10.90
CA ILE A 172 -10.67 -20.60 -9.95
C ILE A 172 -10.97 -21.91 -10.68
N THR A 173 -10.06 -22.84 -10.58
CA THR A 173 -10.22 -24.22 -11.03
C THR A 173 -10.11 -25.14 -9.82
N GLU A 174 -11.11 -25.99 -9.63
CA GLU A 174 -11.09 -27.02 -8.59
C GLU A 174 -10.69 -28.35 -9.23
N VAL A 175 -9.55 -28.91 -8.79
CA VAL A 175 -9.07 -30.24 -9.21
C VAL A 175 -9.31 -31.20 -8.06
N LYS A 176 -10.03 -32.31 -8.33
CA LYS A 176 -10.35 -33.37 -7.36
C LYS A 176 -9.57 -34.62 -7.67
#